data_dcc581b59493554a9a07a088fcc17b88
#
_entry.id   dcc581b59493554a9a07a088fcc17b88
#
_cell.length_a   1.000
_cell.length_b   1.000
_cell.length_c   1.000
_cell.angle_alpha   90.00
_cell.angle_beta   90.00
_cell.angle_gamma   90.00
#
_symmetry.space_group_name_H-M   'P 1'
#
loop_
_entity.id
_entity.type
_entity.pdbx_description
1 polymer ?
#
loop_
_entity_poly.entity_id
_entity_poly.type
_entity_poly.pdbx_seq_one_letter_code
_entity_poly.pdbx_strand_id
1 'polypeptide(L)'
;MGESARTILIVEDDAAIRNLVATTLEVHGHRHREASCGKRALLELTSSTGIDLVILDLGLPDMDGVDIIRSVRGWSRMPIIVLSARIEDADKVEALDAGADDYLVKPFSVEELLARLRVALRRLDAGASTEEEAVYENGDLRIDYRAGSATCRGEEIHLTPIEYKLLCLLARNTGKVLTHTYILREVWGTAFTSDIPSLRVFMATLRKKIEPDPSHPIYIQTHVGIGYRMMRVGD
;
A
#
# COMPACT_ATOMS: atom_id res chain seq x y z
N MET A 1 17.15 17.24 -7.14
CA MET A 1 16.53 16.34 -8.14
C MET A 1 15.06 16.68 -8.12
N GLY A 2 14.50 17.22 -9.24
CA GLY A 2 13.12 17.66 -9.28
C GLY A 2 12.19 16.46 -9.19
N GLU A 3 11.20 16.54 -8.29
CA GLU A 3 10.09 15.58 -8.27
C GLU A 3 9.40 15.59 -9.63
N SER A 4 9.17 14.41 -10.19
CA SER A 4 8.48 14.26 -11.48
C SER A 4 7.06 14.79 -11.34
N ALA A 5 6.63 15.66 -12.26
CA ALA A 5 5.28 16.22 -12.26
C ALA A 5 4.23 15.10 -12.36
N ARG A 6 3.44 14.90 -11.31
CA ARG A 6 2.38 13.88 -11.21
C ARG A 6 1.03 14.48 -11.52
N THR A 7 0.11 13.67 -12.03
CA THR A 7 -1.29 14.07 -12.27
C THR A 7 -2.18 13.52 -11.17
N ILE A 8 -2.84 14.41 -10.42
CA ILE A 8 -3.64 14.08 -9.25
C ILE A 8 -5.10 14.41 -9.55
N LEU A 9 -6.00 13.44 -9.33
CA LEU A 9 -7.44 13.69 -9.41
C LEU A 9 -7.95 14.18 -8.06
N ILE A 10 -8.58 15.36 -8.05
CA ILE A 10 -9.25 15.93 -6.89
C ILE A 10 -10.75 15.66 -7.05
N VAL A 11 -11.32 14.91 -6.09
CA VAL A 11 -12.75 14.59 -6.04
C VAL A 11 -13.33 15.24 -4.79
N GLU A 12 -14.00 16.38 -4.97
CA GLU A 12 -14.47 17.25 -3.90
C GLU A 12 -15.63 18.10 -4.43
N ASP A 13 -16.77 18.13 -3.74
CA ASP A 13 -17.92 18.92 -4.17
C ASP A 13 -17.82 20.39 -3.73
N ASP A 14 -17.19 20.68 -2.57
CA ASP A 14 -16.94 22.05 -2.14
C ASP A 14 -15.90 22.73 -3.02
N ALA A 15 -16.32 23.78 -3.72
CA ALA A 15 -15.47 24.52 -4.65
C ALA A 15 -14.30 25.23 -3.95
N ALA A 16 -14.46 25.68 -2.70
CA ALA A 16 -13.40 26.39 -1.98
C ALA A 16 -12.29 25.42 -1.58
N ILE A 17 -12.66 24.23 -1.08
CA ILE A 17 -11.71 23.18 -0.73
C ILE A 17 -11.02 22.64 -2.00
N ARG A 18 -11.78 22.38 -3.06
CA ARG A 18 -11.25 21.91 -4.33
C ARG A 18 -10.23 22.89 -4.91
N ASN A 19 -10.54 24.20 -4.91
CA ASN A 19 -9.62 25.25 -5.38
C ASN A 19 -8.36 25.35 -4.49
N LEU A 20 -8.51 25.22 -3.17
CA LEU A 20 -7.37 25.22 -2.24
C LEU A 20 -6.41 24.08 -2.57
N VAL A 21 -6.94 22.87 -2.75
CA VAL A 21 -6.13 21.69 -3.10
C VAL A 21 -5.49 21.88 -4.48
N ALA A 22 -6.25 22.32 -5.49
CA ALA A 22 -5.75 22.54 -6.85
C ALA A 22 -4.57 23.54 -6.85
N THR A 23 -4.75 24.70 -6.24
CA THR A 23 -3.70 25.73 -6.14
C THR A 23 -2.47 25.20 -5.39
N THR A 24 -2.68 24.42 -4.32
CA THR A 24 -1.59 23.79 -3.58
C THR A 24 -0.77 22.83 -4.46
N LEU A 25 -1.44 21.99 -5.26
CA LEU A 25 -0.77 21.06 -6.16
C LEU A 25 0.03 21.79 -7.26
N GLU A 26 -0.55 22.84 -7.86
CA GLU A 26 0.13 23.64 -8.88
C GLU A 26 1.41 24.32 -8.37
N VAL A 27 1.34 24.94 -7.18
CA VAL A 27 2.49 25.58 -6.54
C VAL A 27 3.63 24.59 -6.30
N HIS A 28 3.30 23.31 -6.08
CA HIS A 28 4.28 22.25 -5.86
C HIS A 28 4.61 21.45 -7.14
N GLY A 29 4.23 21.95 -8.32
CA GLY A 29 4.65 21.41 -9.62
C GLY A 29 3.89 20.17 -10.06
N HIS A 30 2.74 19.85 -9.44
CA HIS A 30 1.87 18.76 -9.84
C HIS A 30 0.76 19.24 -10.77
N ARG A 31 0.35 18.38 -11.70
CA ARG A 31 -0.84 18.58 -12.51
C ARG A 31 -2.05 18.03 -11.78
N HIS A 32 -3.21 18.60 -12.01
CA HIS A 32 -4.45 18.11 -11.42
C HIS A 32 -5.57 17.96 -12.46
N ARG A 33 -6.56 17.18 -12.09
CA ARG A 33 -7.89 17.09 -12.69
C ARG A 33 -8.92 17.21 -11.57
N GLU A 34 -10.13 17.62 -11.90
CA GLU A 34 -11.16 17.89 -10.92
C GLU A 34 -12.45 17.14 -11.25
N ALA A 35 -13.07 16.61 -10.20
CA ALA A 35 -14.41 16.05 -10.23
C ALA A 35 -15.19 16.56 -9.01
N SER A 36 -16.38 17.11 -9.25
CA SER A 36 -17.26 17.63 -8.19
C SER A 36 -18.29 16.61 -7.70
N CYS A 37 -18.24 15.38 -8.20
CA CYS A 37 -19.14 14.29 -7.81
C CYS A 37 -18.53 12.93 -8.18
N GLY A 38 -19.06 11.87 -7.60
CA GLY A 38 -18.54 10.52 -7.75
C GLY A 38 -18.67 9.96 -9.17
N LYS A 39 -19.78 10.20 -9.87
CA LYS A 39 -19.96 9.78 -11.26
C LYS A 39 -18.90 10.36 -12.18
N ARG A 40 -18.58 11.65 -12.00
CA ARG A 40 -17.53 12.30 -12.77
C ARG A 40 -16.15 11.76 -12.41
N ALA A 41 -15.90 11.49 -11.12
CA ALA A 41 -14.66 10.88 -10.68
C ALA A 41 -14.42 9.52 -11.33
N LEU A 42 -15.42 8.62 -11.31
CA LEU A 42 -15.34 7.31 -11.95
C LEU A 42 -15.15 7.41 -13.47
N LEU A 43 -15.80 8.38 -14.12
CA LEU A 43 -15.60 8.62 -15.56
C LEU A 43 -14.15 9.07 -15.85
N GLU A 44 -13.61 10.01 -15.09
CA GLU A 44 -12.22 10.46 -15.24
C GLU A 44 -11.22 9.30 -15.01
N LEU A 45 -11.47 8.48 -13.99
CA LEU A 45 -10.61 7.35 -13.63
C LEU A 45 -10.63 6.22 -14.68
N THR A 46 -11.74 6.02 -15.37
CA THR A 46 -11.90 4.97 -16.38
C THR A 46 -11.52 5.42 -17.80
N SER A 47 -11.74 6.70 -18.12
CA SER A 47 -11.51 7.24 -19.47
C SER A 47 -10.15 7.91 -19.65
N SER A 48 -9.48 8.28 -18.55
CA SER A 48 -8.22 9.03 -18.58
C SER A 48 -7.04 8.13 -18.25
N THR A 49 -6.04 8.10 -19.11
CA THR A 49 -4.73 7.52 -18.79
C THR A 49 -3.88 8.54 -18.06
N GLY A 50 -3.10 8.10 -17.05
CA GLY A 50 -2.06 8.92 -16.43
C GLY A 50 -2.50 9.71 -15.18
N ILE A 51 -3.56 9.29 -14.48
CA ILE A 51 -3.81 9.72 -13.11
C ILE A 51 -2.94 8.87 -12.18
N ASP A 52 -2.10 9.55 -11.40
CA ASP A 52 -1.13 8.91 -10.51
C ASP A 52 -1.65 8.72 -9.09
N LEU A 53 -2.57 9.61 -8.62
CA LEU A 53 -3.10 9.61 -7.27
C LEU A 53 -4.49 10.25 -7.24
N VAL A 54 -5.32 9.82 -6.30
CA VAL A 54 -6.65 10.42 -6.05
C VAL A 54 -6.67 11.05 -4.66
N ILE A 55 -7.17 12.28 -4.58
CA ILE A 55 -7.61 12.93 -3.34
C ILE A 55 -9.13 12.88 -3.36
N LEU A 56 -9.78 12.26 -2.38
CA LEU A 56 -11.19 11.89 -2.43
C LEU A 56 -11.93 12.34 -1.17
N ASP A 57 -12.97 13.17 -1.33
CA ASP A 57 -13.97 13.34 -0.27
C ASP A 57 -14.93 12.15 -0.23
N LEU A 58 -15.34 11.75 0.97
CA LEU A 58 -16.35 10.71 1.17
C LEU A 58 -17.77 11.27 1.06
N GLY A 59 -17.96 12.56 1.39
CA GLY A 59 -19.27 13.21 1.47
C GLY A 59 -19.77 13.75 0.13
N LEU A 60 -19.66 13.01 -0.96
CA LEU A 60 -20.10 13.47 -2.28
C LEU A 60 -21.63 13.45 -2.41
N PRO A 61 -22.21 14.35 -3.27
CA PRO A 61 -23.65 14.54 -3.35
C PRO A 61 -24.40 13.40 -4.02
N ASP A 62 -23.72 12.53 -4.77
CA ASP A 62 -24.33 11.50 -5.60
C ASP A 62 -24.00 10.04 -5.20
N MET A 63 -22.96 9.84 -4.43
CA MET A 63 -22.58 8.52 -3.89
C MET A 63 -21.60 8.64 -2.74
N ASP A 64 -21.47 7.60 -1.91
CA ASP A 64 -20.45 7.54 -0.87
C ASP A 64 -19.05 7.34 -1.49
N GLY A 65 -18.06 8.11 -1.02
CA GLY A 65 -16.68 7.97 -1.47
C GLY A 65 -16.08 6.58 -1.17
N VAL A 66 -16.56 5.89 -0.15
CA VAL A 66 -16.13 4.50 0.15
C VAL A 66 -16.49 3.55 -0.99
N ASP A 67 -17.62 3.76 -1.67
CA ASP A 67 -18.01 2.94 -2.83
C ASP A 67 -17.09 3.23 -4.04
N ILE A 68 -16.62 4.46 -4.18
CA ILE A 68 -15.60 4.81 -5.19
C ILE A 68 -14.30 4.07 -4.89
N ILE A 69 -13.84 4.06 -3.62
CA ILE A 69 -12.64 3.33 -3.22
C ILE A 69 -12.77 1.85 -3.58
N ARG A 70 -13.85 1.19 -3.19
CA ARG A 70 -14.11 -0.22 -3.50
C ARG A 70 -14.11 -0.48 -5.01
N SER A 71 -14.75 0.38 -5.79
CA SER A 71 -14.80 0.28 -7.24
C SER A 71 -13.40 0.38 -7.85
N VAL A 72 -12.62 1.41 -7.47
CA VAL A 72 -11.25 1.61 -7.96
C VAL A 72 -10.35 0.45 -7.60
N ARG A 73 -10.46 -0.10 -6.41
CA ARG A 73 -9.65 -1.25 -5.95
C ARG A 73 -9.94 -2.54 -6.70
N GLY A 74 -11.08 -2.64 -7.38
CA GLY A 74 -11.38 -3.75 -8.29
C GLY A 74 -10.43 -3.83 -9.50
N TRP A 75 -9.80 -2.71 -9.90
CA TRP A 75 -8.96 -2.66 -11.12
C TRP A 75 -7.68 -1.83 -10.98
N SER A 76 -7.48 -1.07 -9.90
CA SER A 76 -6.29 -0.23 -9.71
C SER A 76 -5.77 -0.23 -8.28
N ARG A 77 -4.45 -0.11 -8.16
CA ARG A 77 -3.74 0.08 -6.90
C ARG A 77 -3.19 1.50 -6.73
N MET A 78 -3.65 2.46 -7.56
CA MET A 78 -3.23 3.86 -7.42
C MET A 78 -3.52 4.37 -6.01
N PRO A 79 -2.65 5.20 -5.41
CA PRO A 79 -2.89 5.75 -4.08
C PRO A 79 -4.16 6.59 -4.02
N ILE A 80 -4.92 6.42 -2.94
CA ILE A 80 -6.12 7.19 -2.61
C ILE A 80 -5.92 7.79 -1.24
N ILE A 81 -5.89 9.13 -1.16
CA ILE A 81 -5.90 9.89 0.09
C ILE A 81 -7.32 10.42 0.30
N VAL A 82 -7.93 10.04 1.40
CA VAL A 82 -9.27 10.53 1.76
C VAL A 82 -9.17 11.88 2.45
N LEU A 83 -9.99 12.86 2.01
CA LEU A 83 -10.27 14.11 2.72
C LEU A 83 -11.71 14.09 3.19
N SER A 84 -11.98 14.08 4.50
CA SER A 84 -13.38 13.99 4.95
C SER A 84 -13.65 14.78 6.22
N ALA A 85 -14.87 15.29 6.34
CA ALA A 85 -15.38 15.86 7.57
C ALA A 85 -15.82 14.80 8.59
N ARG A 86 -15.89 13.53 8.21
CA ARG A 86 -16.21 12.42 9.11
C ARG A 86 -15.04 12.20 10.06
N ILE A 87 -15.28 12.37 11.36
CA ILE A 87 -14.25 12.35 12.40
C ILE A 87 -14.25 11.05 13.20
N GLU A 88 -15.30 10.24 13.09
CA GLU A 88 -15.43 9.02 13.85
C GLU A 88 -14.39 7.98 13.41
N ASP A 89 -13.86 7.24 14.37
CA ASP A 89 -12.87 6.22 14.08
C ASP A 89 -13.43 5.10 13.20
N ALA A 90 -14.73 4.82 13.30
CA ALA A 90 -15.42 3.86 12.45
C ALA A 90 -15.37 4.25 10.96
N ASP A 91 -15.60 5.52 10.61
CA ASP A 91 -15.52 6.00 9.22
C ASP A 91 -14.10 5.90 8.65
N LYS A 92 -13.09 6.22 9.49
CA LYS A 92 -11.68 6.10 9.09
C LYS A 92 -11.30 4.65 8.84
N VAL A 93 -11.71 3.74 9.74
CA VAL A 93 -11.47 2.30 9.60
C VAL A 93 -12.15 1.78 8.34
N GLU A 94 -13.42 2.15 8.10
CA GLU A 94 -14.15 1.71 6.91
C GLU A 94 -13.46 2.13 5.61
N ALA A 95 -13.02 3.40 5.52
CA ALA A 95 -12.33 3.89 4.33
C ALA A 95 -10.97 3.20 4.11
N LEU A 96 -10.20 2.97 5.17
CA LEU A 96 -8.91 2.27 5.11
C LEU A 96 -9.09 0.78 4.77
N ASP A 97 -10.09 0.12 5.34
CA ASP A 97 -10.42 -1.28 5.03
C ASP A 97 -10.96 -1.44 3.60
N ALA A 98 -11.67 -0.43 3.08
CA ALA A 98 -12.06 -0.37 1.67
C ALA A 98 -10.85 -0.20 0.73
N GLY A 99 -9.70 0.19 1.27
CA GLY A 99 -8.44 0.27 0.54
C GLY A 99 -7.89 1.69 0.34
N ALA A 100 -8.36 2.70 1.08
CA ALA A 100 -7.68 3.99 1.12
C ALA A 100 -6.25 3.84 1.67
N ASP A 101 -5.31 4.61 1.15
CA ASP A 101 -3.90 4.57 1.60
C ASP A 101 -3.65 5.51 2.77
N ASP A 102 -4.42 6.57 2.90
CA ASP A 102 -4.34 7.52 3.99
C ASP A 102 -5.67 8.28 4.18
N TYR A 103 -5.83 8.89 5.35
CA TYR A 103 -7.04 9.62 5.74
C TYR A 103 -6.69 10.95 6.41
N LEU A 104 -7.28 12.04 5.91
CA LEU A 104 -7.09 13.39 6.42
C LEU A 104 -8.44 14.01 6.78
N VAL A 105 -8.56 14.46 8.03
CA VAL A 105 -9.81 15.05 8.56
C VAL A 105 -9.89 16.52 8.24
N LYS A 106 -11.03 17.00 7.77
CA LYS A 106 -11.35 18.42 7.61
C LYS A 106 -11.76 19.04 8.96
N PRO A 107 -11.26 20.26 9.30
CA PRO A 107 -10.32 21.10 8.56
C PRO A 107 -8.86 20.62 8.70
N PHE A 108 -8.10 20.71 7.63
CA PHE A 108 -6.70 20.31 7.57
C PHE A 108 -5.78 21.48 7.23
N SER A 109 -4.49 21.35 7.54
CA SER A 109 -3.48 22.29 7.07
C SER A 109 -2.92 21.89 5.71
N VAL A 110 -2.49 22.88 4.91
CA VAL A 110 -1.80 22.63 3.64
C VAL A 110 -0.54 21.81 3.85
N GLU A 111 0.20 22.05 4.94
CA GLU A 111 1.41 21.30 5.29
C GLU A 111 1.13 19.82 5.57
N GLU A 112 0.01 19.52 6.24
CA GLU A 112 -0.41 18.14 6.51
C GLU A 112 -0.79 17.41 5.20
N LEU A 113 -1.57 18.05 4.33
CA LEU A 113 -1.90 17.50 3.02
C LEU A 113 -0.64 17.19 2.20
N LEU A 114 0.31 18.14 2.15
CA LEU A 114 1.57 17.96 1.43
C LEU A 114 2.46 16.87 2.03
N ALA A 115 2.47 16.73 3.35
CA ALA A 115 3.21 15.65 4.00
C ALA A 115 2.68 14.27 3.60
N ARG A 116 1.35 14.08 3.59
CA ARG A 116 0.71 12.84 3.17
C ARG A 116 0.89 12.57 1.68
N LEU A 117 0.76 13.61 0.86
CA LEU A 117 0.99 13.53 -0.57
C LEU A 117 2.42 13.05 -0.88
N ARG A 118 3.44 13.65 -0.24
CA ARG A 118 4.84 13.21 -0.41
C ARG A 118 5.04 11.75 -0.02
N VAL A 119 4.40 11.26 1.03
CA VAL A 119 4.49 9.85 1.43
C VAL A 119 3.86 8.95 0.37
N ALA A 120 2.67 9.29 -0.13
CA ALA A 120 1.97 8.52 -1.15
C ALA A 120 2.74 8.51 -2.49
N LEU A 121 3.23 9.67 -2.94
CA LEU A 121 4.01 9.79 -4.17
C LEU A 121 5.36 9.08 -4.07
N ARG A 122 6.05 9.15 -2.94
CA ARG A 122 7.29 8.39 -2.73
C ARG A 122 7.08 6.88 -2.84
N ARG A 123 5.92 6.36 -2.43
CA ARG A 123 5.57 4.94 -2.65
C ARG A 123 5.38 4.62 -4.13
N LEU A 124 4.85 5.57 -4.92
CA LEU A 124 4.75 5.43 -6.38
C LEU A 124 6.14 5.49 -7.03
N ASP A 125 6.99 6.42 -6.59
CA ASP A 125 8.36 6.54 -7.10
C ASP A 125 9.20 5.33 -6.72
N ALA A 126 9.02 4.79 -5.52
CA ALA A 126 9.60 3.52 -5.10
C ALA A 126 9.04 2.33 -5.90
N GLY A 127 7.79 2.40 -6.35
CA GLY A 127 7.19 1.43 -7.27
C GLY A 127 7.49 1.69 -8.76
N ALA A 128 7.99 2.87 -9.11
CA ALA A 128 8.36 3.26 -10.48
C ALA A 128 9.89 3.21 -10.72
N SER A 129 10.68 3.23 -9.65
CA SER A 129 12.11 3.05 -9.74
C SER A 129 12.42 1.57 -9.83
N THR A 130 12.75 1.19 -11.06
CA THR A 130 13.41 0.00 -11.54
C THR A 130 12.50 -1.18 -11.91
N GLU A 131 12.64 -1.62 -13.14
CA GLU A 131 12.34 -3.00 -13.57
C GLU A 131 12.98 -4.04 -12.60
N GLU A 132 14.01 -3.66 -11.84
CA GLU A 132 14.65 -4.43 -10.79
C GLU A 132 13.79 -4.65 -9.54
N GLU A 133 12.84 -3.74 -9.21
CA GLU A 133 11.95 -3.92 -8.04
C GLU A 133 10.66 -4.71 -8.33
N ALA A 134 10.35 -5.02 -9.61
CA ALA A 134 9.24 -5.90 -9.96
C ALA A 134 9.52 -7.34 -9.53
N VAL A 135 10.79 -7.68 -9.37
CA VAL A 135 11.27 -8.99 -9.01
C VAL A 135 12.25 -8.86 -7.85
N TYR A 136 12.01 -9.61 -6.80
CA TYR A 136 12.97 -9.78 -5.70
C TYR A 136 13.72 -11.09 -5.91
N GLU A 137 15.04 -11.05 -5.85
CA GLU A 137 15.91 -12.23 -5.90
C GLU A 137 16.82 -12.29 -4.67
N ASN A 138 16.89 -13.49 -4.09
CA ASN A 138 17.69 -13.75 -2.90
C ASN A 138 18.12 -15.23 -2.90
N GLY A 139 19.32 -15.54 -3.38
CA GLY A 139 19.74 -16.89 -3.67
C GLY A 139 18.80 -17.56 -4.69
N ASP A 140 18.28 -18.73 -4.36
CA ASP A 140 17.33 -19.46 -5.22
C ASP A 140 15.88 -18.97 -5.09
N LEU A 141 15.58 -18.04 -4.18
CA LEU A 141 14.26 -17.49 -3.98
C LEU A 141 14.04 -16.28 -4.90
N ARG A 142 12.98 -16.33 -5.70
CA ARG A 142 12.56 -15.26 -6.58
C ARG A 142 11.07 -14.96 -6.35
N ILE A 143 10.72 -13.68 -6.21
CA ILE A 143 9.33 -13.21 -6.07
C ILE A 143 9.06 -12.25 -7.21
N ASP A 144 8.07 -12.54 -8.03
CA ASP A 144 7.53 -11.61 -9.02
C ASP A 144 6.31 -10.90 -8.42
N TYR A 145 6.50 -9.63 -8.04
CA TYR A 145 5.45 -8.84 -7.42
C TYR A 145 4.33 -8.47 -8.41
N ARG A 146 4.62 -8.41 -9.72
CA ARG A 146 3.61 -8.11 -10.76
C ARG A 146 2.75 -9.33 -11.04
N ALA A 147 3.39 -10.50 -11.18
CA ALA A 147 2.69 -11.76 -11.39
C ALA A 147 1.99 -12.27 -10.13
N GLY A 148 2.38 -11.77 -8.95
CA GLY A 148 1.88 -12.29 -7.67
C GLY A 148 2.34 -13.71 -7.37
N SER A 149 3.48 -14.14 -7.95
CA SER A 149 4.03 -15.49 -7.87
C SER A 149 5.39 -15.50 -7.20
N ALA A 150 5.81 -16.66 -6.73
CA ALA A 150 7.13 -16.88 -6.20
C ALA A 150 7.68 -18.23 -6.69
N THR A 151 8.99 -18.27 -6.94
CA THR A 151 9.71 -19.49 -7.29
C THR A 151 10.86 -19.71 -6.31
N CYS A 152 11.19 -20.95 -6.05
CA CYS A 152 12.36 -21.34 -5.27
C CYS A 152 13.06 -22.53 -5.94
N ARG A 153 14.37 -22.42 -6.15
CA ARG A 153 15.15 -23.45 -6.87
C ARG A 153 14.62 -23.72 -8.28
N GLY A 154 14.08 -22.67 -8.93
CA GLY A 154 13.53 -22.73 -10.29
C GLY A 154 12.11 -23.31 -10.38
N GLU A 155 11.52 -23.78 -9.28
CA GLU A 155 10.15 -24.27 -9.24
C GLU A 155 9.19 -23.26 -8.62
N GLU A 156 7.97 -23.14 -9.17
CA GLU A 156 6.94 -22.29 -8.62
C GLU A 156 6.43 -22.85 -7.27
N ILE A 157 6.40 -21.98 -6.25
CA ILE A 157 5.92 -22.35 -4.92
C ILE A 157 4.48 -21.91 -4.71
N HIS A 158 3.63 -22.87 -4.37
CA HIS A 158 2.23 -22.60 -4.04
C HIS A 158 2.13 -21.95 -2.66
N LEU A 159 1.80 -20.66 -2.63
CA LEU A 159 1.59 -19.89 -1.41
C LEU A 159 0.12 -19.52 -1.26
N THR A 160 -0.40 -19.65 -0.05
CA THR A 160 -1.68 -19.03 0.29
C THR A 160 -1.55 -17.50 0.27
N PRO A 161 -2.66 -16.73 0.14
CA PRO A 161 -2.59 -15.25 0.14
C PRO A 161 -1.85 -14.67 1.36
N ILE A 162 -2.02 -15.29 2.54
CA ILE A 162 -1.35 -14.87 3.78
C ILE A 162 0.15 -15.19 3.74
N GLU A 163 0.53 -16.38 3.29
CA GLU A 163 1.94 -16.76 3.13
C GLU A 163 2.64 -15.86 2.12
N TYR A 164 1.98 -15.51 1.01
CA TYR A 164 2.51 -14.60 0.02
C TYR A 164 2.71 -13.18 0.60
N LYS A 165 1.71 -12.64 1.32
CA LYS A 165 1.85 -11.34 2.01
C LYS A 165 3.01 -11.35 3.00
N LEU A 166 3.13 -12.43 3.77
CA LEU A 166 4.19 -12.60 4.77
C LEU A 166 5.57 -12.64 4.09
N LEU A 167 5.71 -13.41 3.02
CA LEU A 167 6.94 -13.49 2.23
C LEU A 167 7.33 -12.13 1.64
N CYS A 168 6.38 -11.43 1.03
CA CYS A 168 6.60 -10.09 0.47
C CYS A 168 7.00 -9.06 1.53
N LEU A 169 6.37 -9.11 2.71
CA LEU A 169 6.72 -8.22 3.82
C LEU A 169 8.16 -8.43 4.29
N LEU A 170 8.57 -9.67 4.45
CA LEU A 170 9.93 -10.04 4.84
C LEU A 170 10.95 -9.65 3.76
N ALA A 171 10.66 -9.93 2.50
CA ALA A 171 11.53 -9.63 1.35
C ALA A 171 11.80 -8.12 1.21
N ARG A 172 10.75 -7.28 1.31
CA ARG A 172 10.87 -5.82 1.27
C ARG A 172 11.66 -5.23 2.43
N ASN A 173 11.84 -5.99 3.50
CA ASN A 173 12.56 -5.59 4.70
C ASN A 173 13.80 -6.47 4.94
N THR A 174 14.39 -7.04 3.88
CA THR A 174 15.58 -7.89 3.98
C THR A 174 16.66 -7.23 4.84
N GLY A 175 17.26 -8.01 5.74
CA GLY A 175 18.28 -7.56 6.68
C GLY A 175 17.73 -6.89 7.95
N LYS A 176 16.43 -6.51 8.01
CA LYS A 176 15.82 -5.89 9.20
C LYS A 176 15.07 -6.91 10.04
N VAL A 177 15.18 -6.80 11.36
CA VAL A 177 14.35 -7.58 12.28
C VAL A 177 12.97 -6.96 12.35
N LEU A 178 11.94 -7.70 11.95
CA LEU A 178 10.54 -7.30 12.08
C LEU A 178 9.95 -7.92 13.35
N THR A 179 9.34 -7.09 14.21
CA THR A 179 8.72 -7.57 15.45
C THR A 179 7.46 -8.38 15.17
N HIS A 180 7.07 -9.28 16.08
CA HIS A 180 5.83 -10.05 15.97
C HIS A 180 4.62 -9.13 15.76
N THR A 181 4.50 -8.08 16.56
CA THR A 181 3.40 -7.12 16.50
C THR A 181 3.35 -6.39 15.16
N TYR A 182 4.52 -5.97 14.63
CA TYR A 182 4.59 -5.32 13.32
C TYR A 182 4.12 -6.27 12.21
N ILE A 183 4.63 -7.52 12.19
CA ILE A 183 4.24 -8.51 11.18
C ILE A 183 2.74 -8.81 11.25
N LEU A 184 2.20 -9.04 12.44
CA LEU A 184 0.79 -9.33 12.64
C LEU A 184 -0.09 -8.18 12.13
N ARG A 185 0.27 -6.93 12.46
CA ARG A 185 -0.44 -5.74 12.00
C ARG A 185 -0.44 -5.60 10.47
N GLU A 186 0.72 -5.78 9.84
CA GLU A 186 0.86 -5.58 8.37
C GLU A 186 0.19 -6.69 7.56
N VAL A 187 0.15 -7.92 8.08
CA VAL A 187 -0.40 -9.08 7.36
C VAL A 187 -1.87 -9.31 7.66
N TRP A 188 -2.30 -9.20 8.93
CA TRP A 188 -3.66 -9.51 9.37
C TRP A 188 -4.47 -8.29 9.82
N GLY A 189 -3.83 -7.12 9.99
CA GLY A 189 -4.47 -5.91 10.49
C GLY A 189 -4.42 -5.76 12.02
N THR A 190 -4.92 -4.61 12.49
CA THR A 190 -4.77 -4.19 13.90
C THR A 190 -5.48 -5.08 14.92
N ALA A 191 -6.53 -5.81 14.50
CA ALA A 191 -7.29 -6.69 15.39
C ALA A 191 -6.51 -7.94 15.86
N PHE A 192 -5.42 -8.30 15.18
CA PHE A 192 -4.70 -9.57 15.42
C PHE A 192 -3.29 -9.40 16.00
N THR A 193 -2.97 -8.25 16.56
CA THR A 193 -1.60 -7.90 17.00
C THR A 193 -1.03 -8.79 18.14
N SER A 194 -1.84 -9.64 18.77
CA SER A 194 -1.43 -10.55 19.83
C SER A 194 -1.41 -12.04 19.46
N ASP A 195 -1.79 -12.41 18.22
CA ASP A 195 -1.87 -13.81 17.79
C ASP A 195 -0.52 -14.36 17.29
N ILE A 196 0.47 -14.31 18.19
CA ILE A 196 1.82 -14.85 17.94
C ILE A 196 1.80 -16.37 17.62
N PRO A 197 0.95 -17.21 18.27
CA PRO A 197 0.88 -18.61 17.92
C PRO A 197 0.57 -18.89 16.45
N SER A 198 -0.44 -18.20 15.88
CA SER A 198 -0.77 -18.34 14.45
C SER A 198 0.38 -17.87 13.56
N LEU A 199 1.03 -16.74 13.88
CA LEU A 199 2.21 -16.30 13.15
C LEU A 199 3.33 -17.37 13.10
N ARG A 200 3.57 -18.05 14.21
CA ARG A 200 4.59 -19.15 14.27
C ARG A 200 4.24 -20.29 13.33
N VAL A 201 2.96 -20.66 13.25
CA VAL A 201 2.50 -21.71 12.32
C VAL A 201 2.74 -21.31 10.87
N PHE A 202 2.36 -20.09 10.49
CA PHE A 202 2.60 -19.58 9.14
C PHE A 202 4.08 -19.48 8.80
N MET A 203 4.93 -19.04 9.74
CA MET A 203 6.38 -19.02 9.55
C MET A 203 6.95 -20.42 9.35
N ALA A 204 6.50 -21.41 10.12
CA ALA A 204 6.91 -22.79 9.96
C ALA A 204 6.49 -23.37 8.60
N THR A 205 5.27 -23.06 8.15
CA THR A 205 4.76 -23.50 6.85
C THR A 205 5.50 -22.83 5.70
N LEU A 206 5.76 -21.53 5.80
CA LEU A 206 6.52 -20.78 4.81
C LEU A 206 7.94 -21.33 4.67
N ARG A 207 8.63 -21.59 5.79
CA ARG A 207 9.96 -22.21 5.79
C ARG A 207 9.99 -23.55 5.07
N LYS A 208 9.00 -24.41 5.29
CA LYS A 208 8.91 -25.72 4.58
C LYS A 208 8.88 -25.57 3.06
N LYS A 209 8.41 -24.42 2.55
CA LYS A 209 8.27 -24.14 1.12
C LYS A 209 9.52 -23.48 0.51
N ILE A 210 10.24 -22.66 1.27
CA ILE A 210 11.37 -21.88 0.72
C ILE A 210 12.73 -22.31 1.21
N GLU A 211 12.84 -22.87 2.43
CA GLU A 211 14.14 -23.26 2.99
C GLU A 211 14.59 -24.60 2.42
N PRO A 212 15.91 -24.78 2.17
CA PRO A 212 16.47 -26.10 1.85
C PRO A 212 16.31 -27.08 3.01
N ASP A 213 16.56 -26.61 4.24
CA ASP A 213 16.31 -27.33 5.50
C ASP A 213 15.54 -26.37 6.46
N PRO A 214 14.25 -26.64 6.74
CA PRO A 214 13.47 -25.81 7.67
C PRO A 214 14.02 -25.78 9.10
N SER A 215 14.84 -26.76 9.49
CA SER A 215 15.46 -26.85 10.82
C SER A 215 16.69 -25.94 10.92
N HIS A 216 17.34 -25.67 9.78
CA HIS A 216 18.49 -24.78 9.64
C HIS A 216 18.19 -23.69 8.59
N PRO A 217 17.29 -22.75 8.88
CA PRO A 217 16.81 -21.79 7.89
C PRO A 217 17.91 -20.80 7.49
N ILE A 218 18.08 -20.61 6.18
CA ILE A 218 19.03 -19.64 5.60
C ILE A 218 18.34 -18.33 5.19
N TYR A 219 17.05 -18.37 4.85
CA TYR A 219 16.28 -17.17 4.45
C TYR A 219 15.62 -16.47 5.64
N ILE A 220 14.86 -17.20 6.47
CA ILE A 220 14.10 -16.60 7.56
C ILE A 220 14.70 -16.97 8.92
N GLN A 221 15.40 -16.03 9.53
CA GLN A 221 15.98 -16.19 10.86
C GLN A 221 14.97 -15.77 11.96
N THR A 222 14.91 -16.57 13.05
CA THR A 222 14.14 -16.22 14.25
C THR A 222 14.99 -15.40 15.21
N HIS A 223 14.47 -14.25 15.66
CA HIS A 223 14.98 -13.52 16.81
C HIS A 223 14.05 -13.81 17.99
N VAL A 224 14.50 -14.69 18.89
CA VAL A 224 13.70 -15.20 20.00
C VAL A 224 13.14 -14.05 20.84
N GLY A 225 11.83 -14.08 21.09
CA GLY A 225 11.13 -13.05 21.86
C GLY A 225 10.85 -11.74 21.10
N ILE A 226 11.45 -11.54 19.92
CA ILE A 226 11.36 -10.27 19.16
C ILE A 226 10.55 -10.46 17.88
N GLY A 227 10.98 -11.36 16.98
CA GLY A 227 10.36 -11.49 15.66
C GLY A 227 11.20 -12.29 14.67
N TYR A 228 11.16 -11.88 13.40
CA TYR A 228 11.79 -12.56 12.28
C TYR A 228 12.56 -11.60 11.39
N ARG A 229 13.58 -12.12 10.71
CA ARG A 229 14.39 -11.37 9.74
C ARG A 229 14.61 -12.21 8.48
N MET A 230 14.39 -11.61 7.31
CA MET A 230 14.88 -12.14 6.04
C MET A 230 16.37 -11.87 5.92
N MET A 231 17.15 -12.93 5.73
CA MET A 231 18.59 -12.84 5.49
C MET A 231 18.87 -12.70 4.00
N ARG A 232 19.92 -11.97 3.63
CA ARG A 232 20.46 -12.01 2.28
C ARG A 232 21.27 -13.29 2.13
N VAL A 233 21.02 -14.07 1.07
CA VAL A 233 21.73 -15.30 0.73
C VAL A 233 22.49 -15.04 -0.56
N GLY A 234 23.80 -15.25 -0.57
CA GLY A 234 24.61 -15.15 -1.80
C GLY A 234 25.53 -13.92 -1.90
N ASP A 235 25.94 -13.36 -0.75
CA ASP A 235 27.14 -12.47 -0.67
C ASP A 235 28.34 -13.25 -0.14
#